data_c1ac9733e8cb2f0d1ccb09bf9b4902a6
#
_entry.id   c1ac9733e8cb2f0d1ccb09bf9b4902a6
#
_cell.length_a   1.000
_cell.length_b   1.000
_cell.length_c   1.000
_cell.angle_alpha   90.00
_cell.angle_beta   90.00
_cell.angle_gamma   90.00
#
_symmetry.space_group_name_H-M   'P 1'
#
loop_
_entity.id
_entity.type
_entity.pdbx_description
1 polymer ?
#
loop_
_entity_poly.entity_id
_entity_poly.type
_entity_poly.pdbx_seq_one_letter_code
_entity_poly.pdbx_strand_id
1 'polypeptide(L)'
;VFDYTNQFLGKKDNIYLEMYNVVANINNLLQNLEKHRDVLKSPHYYECMKGEALGLRAFVYFDLLRLFGPIYSEHPNDAAIPYKTTFDKEATPVLPANKVVEKILEDLKAAEAILAEHDPCDFQTGEENRTEFLSNREFRMNIYAVKAMLARVYCYAGQKELAIQYAQQVIDANKFFTLYKSQTPSNYNSIRYGEMIFGLSVYQL
;
A
#
# COMPACT_ATOMS: atom_id res chain seq x y z
N VAL A 1 18.95 -8.41 25.18
CA VAL A 1 19.18 -6.99 25.50
C VAL A 1 19.22 -6.24 24.18
N PHE A 2 18.27 -5.35 23.94
CA PHE A 2 18.28 -4.51 22.74
C PHE A 2 19.38 -3.46 22.91
N ASP A 3 20.28 -3.39 21.93
CA ASP A 3 21.35 -2.40 21.91
C ASP A 3 20.82 -1.10 21.28
N TYR A 4 20.59 -0.09 22.14
CA TYR A 4 20.18 1.25 21.72
C TYR A 4 21.38 2.17 21.46
N THR A 5 22.39 1.65 20.77
CA THR A 5 23.54 2.45 20.37
C THR A 5 23.17 3.59 19.43
N ASN A 6 24.01 4.63 19.36
CA ASN A 6 23.85 5.75 18.42
C ASN A 6 23.70 5.27 16.97
N GLN A 7 24.32 4.14 16.60
CA GLN A 7 24.18 3.53 15.28
C GLN A 7 22.76 3.01 15.01
N PHE A 8 22.13 2.38 16.02
CA PHE A 8 20.74 1.93 15.91
C PHE A 8 19.77 3.10 15.80
N LEU A 9 19.94 4.14 16.62
CA LEU A 9 19.11 5.35 16.59
C LEU A 9 19.20 6.06 15.24
N GLY A 10 20.42 6.21 14.69
CA GLY A 10 20.63 6.80 13.38
C GLY A 10 19.94 6.01 12.25
N LYS A 11 19.97 4.67 12.31
CA LYS A 11 19.24 3.82 11.31
C LYS A 11 17.73 4.01 11.43
N LYS A 12 17.19 4.07 12.64
CA LYS A 12 15.76 4.31 12.87
C LYS A 12 15.31 5.65 12.31
N ASP A 13 16.08 6.71 12.56
CA ASP A 13 15.78 8.05 12.09
C ASP A 13 15.85 8.12 10.55
N ASN A 14 16.81 7.44 9.94
CA ASN A 14 16.91 7.33 8.48
C ASN A 14 15.69 6.63 7.88
N ILE A 15 15.24 5.51 8.46
CA ILE A 15 14.01 4.81 8.00
C ILE A 15 12.81 5.76 8.06
N TYR A 16 12.64 6.49 9.17
CA TYR A 16 11.56 7.45 9.32
C TYR A 16 11.59 8.52 8.22
N LEU A 17 12.74 9.14 8.01
CA LEU A 17 12.93 10.18 7.00
C LEU A 17 12.69 9.65 5.58
N GLU A 18 13.23 8.49 5.23
CA GLU A 18 13.03 7.91 3.90
C GLU A 18 11.57 7.52 3.64
N MET A 19 10.86 7.02 4.64
CA MET A 19 9.43 6.75 4.49
C MET A 19 8.63 8.04 4.24
N TYR A 20 8.95 9.15 4.92
CA TYR A 20 8.34 10.45 4.64
C TYR A 20 8.76 11.05 3.29
N ASN A 21 9.96 10.77 2.81
CA ASN A 21 10.37 11.11 1.45
C ASN A 21 9.49 10.39 0.41
N VAL A 22 9.20 9.10 0.62
CA VAL A 22 8.26 8.37 -0.23
C VAL A 22 6.87 9.01 -0.20
N VAL A 23 6.35 9.35 0.99
CA VAL A 23 5.06 10.05 1.14
C VAL A 23 5.07 11.39 0.39
N ALA A 24 6.13 12.17 0.52
CA ALA A 24 6.25 13.45 -0.18
C ALA A 24 6.20 13.27 -1.71
N ASN A 25 6.89 12.26 -2.25
CA ASN A 25 6.85 11.94 -3.67
C ASN A 25 5.45 11.48 -4.12
N ILE A 26 4.75 10.69 -3.32
CA ILE A 26 3.37 10.28 -3.61
C ILE A 26 2.44 11.51 -3.61
N ASN A 27 2.56 12.40 -2.64
CA ASN A 27 1.76 13.62 -2.58
C ASN A 27 2.03 14.55 -3.77
N ASN A 28 3.31 14.67 -4.18
CA ASN A 28 3.69 15.41 -5.37
C ASN A 28 3.06 14.80 -6.64
N LEU A 29 3.09 13.46 -6.77
CA LEU A 29 2.43 12.76 -7.87
C LEU A 29 0.93 13.05 -7.88
N LEU A 30 0.23 12.86 -6.77
CA LEU A 30 -1.22 13.09 -6.67
C LEU A 30 -1.58 14.54 -7.04
N GLN A 31 -0.82 15.53 -6.54
CA GLN A 31 -1.06 16.93 -6.84
C GLN A 31 -0.85 17.25 -8.33
N ASN A 32 0.15 16.65 -8.97
CA ASN A 32 0.42 16.87 -10.40
C ASN A 32 -0.56 16.10 -11.30
N LEU A 33 -1.02 14.91 -10.89
CA LEU A 33 -2.07 14.18 -11.60
C LEU A 33 -3.35 15.02 -11.73
N GLU A 34 -3.78 15.70 -10.66
CA GLU A 34 -4.95 16.58 -10.72
C GLU A 34 -4.73 17.79 -11.65
N LYS A 35 -3.54 18.39 -11.62
CA LYS A 35 -3.23 19.58 -12.45
C LYS A 35 -3.09 19.26 -13.94
N HIS A 36 -2.65 18.06 -14.28
CA HIS A 36 -2.25 17.66 -15.63
C HIS A 36 -3.05 16.47 -16.16
N ARG A 37 -4.29 16.31 -15.69
CA ARG A 37 -5.16 15.22 -16.10
C ARG A 37 -5.36 15.10 -17.60
N ASP A 38 -5.36 16.23 -18.30
CA ASP A 38 -5.51 16.35 -19.74
C ASP A 38 -4.34 15.76 -20.56
N VAL A 39 -3.19 15.56 -19.94
CA VAL A 39 -2.00 14.92 -20.55
C VAL A 39 -2.18 13.40 -20.65
N LEU A 40 -2.87 12.79 -19.69
CA LEU A 40 -3.08 11.34 -19.62
C LEU A 40 -4.29 10.93 -20.46
N LYS A 41 -4.09 10.82 -21.77
CA LYS A 41 -5.16 10.51 -22.73
C LYS A 41 -5.46 9.01 -22.87
N SER A 42 -4.53 8.16 -22.45
CA SER A 42 -4.74 6.70 -22.51
C SER A 42 -5.80 6.28 -21.49
N PRO A 43 -6.76 5.41 -21.88
CA PRO A 43 -7.79 4.95 -20.96
C PRO A 43 -7.22 4.33 -19.69
N HIS A 44 -7.84 4.60 -18.56
CA HIS A 44 -7.49 4.08 -17.23
C HIS A 44 -6.14 4.53 -16.64
N TYR A 45 -5.30 5.28 -17.36
CA TYR A 45 -3.98 5.67 -16.86
C TYR A 45 -4.07 6.60 -15.65
N TYR A 46 -4.87 7.66 -15.76
CA TYR A 46 -5.07 8.61 -14.68
C TYR A 46 -5.65 7.92 -13.44
N GLU A 47 -6.70 7.15 -13.64
CA GLU A 47 -7.42 6.47 -12.57
C GLU A 47 -6.53 5.44 -11.87
N CYS A 48 -5.81 4.59 -12.63
CA CYS A 48 -4.88 3.63 -12.07
C CYS A 48 -3.74 4.30 -11.31
N MET A 49 -3.11 5.35 -11.88
CA MET A 49 -2.05 6.09 -11.19
C MET A 49 -2.55 6.69 -9.87
N LYS A 50 -3.76 7.26 -9.88
CA LYS A 50 -4.37 7.86 -8.68
C LYS A 50 -4.68 6.82 -7.62
N GLY A 51 -5.33 5.73 -8.00
CA GLY A 51 -5.68 4.63 -7.09
C GLY A 51 -4.44 3.97 -6.50
N GLU A 52 -3.41 3.68 -7.32
CA GLU A 52 -2.14 3.14 -6.87
C GLU A 52 -1.43 4.09 -5.89
N ALA A 53 -1.38 5.38 -6.20
CA ALA A 53 -0.72 6.37 -5.34
C ALA A 53 -1.41 6.49 -3.97
N LEU A 54 -2.74 6.50 -3.93
CA LEU A 54 -3.50 6.49 -2.67
C LEU A 54 -3.25 5.22 -1.86
N GLY A 55 -3.29 4.06 -2.51
CA GLY A 55 -2.99 2.78 -1.87
C GLY A 55 -1.56 2.70 -1.31
N LEU A 56 -0.57 3.18 -2.06
CA LEU A 56 0.83 3.25 -1.62
C LEU A 56 1.01 4.24 -0.45
N ARG A 57 0.34 5.40 -0.47
CA ARG A 57 0.38 6.34 0.65
C ARG A 57 -0.13 5.70 1.93
N ALA A 58 -1.27 5.03 1.85
CA ALA A 58 -1.84 4.29 2.97
C ALA A 58 -0.91 3.17 3.46
N PHE A 59 -0.28 2.43 2.55
CA PHE A 59 0.69 1.37 2.87
C PHE A 59 1.86 1.92 3.68
N VAL A 60 2.49 3.00 3.21
CA VAL A 60 3.64 3.62 3.90
C VAL A 60 3.23 4.20 5.25
N TYR A 61 2.08 4.87 5.34
CA TYR A 61 1.58 5.38 6.61
C TYR A 61 1.20 4.29 7.61
N PHE A 62 0.69 3.17 7.14
CA PHE A 62 0.41 2.03 8.01
C PHE A 62 1.68 1.46 8.64
N ASP A 63 2.75 1.34 7.85
CA ASP A 63 4.04 0.90 8.40
C ASP A 63 4.70 1.96 9.29
N LEU A 64 4.59 3.26 8.96
CA LEU A 64 5.01 4.36 9.86
C LEU A 64 4.28 4.28 11.20
N LEU A 65 2.96 4.09 11.19
CA LEU A 65 2.16 3.96 12.42
C LEU A 65 2.60 2.77 13.26
N ARG A 66 2.85 1.62 12.63
CA ARG A 66 3.27 0.39 13.33
C ARG A 66 4.68 0.48 13.91
N LEU A 67 5.59 1.20 13.24
CA LEU A 67 6.99 1.32 13.67
C LEU A 67 7.22 2.43 14.70
N PHE A 68 6.46 3.52 14.59
CA PHE A 68 6.73 4.76 15.35
C PHE A 68 5.55 5.24 16.20
N GLY A 69 4.36 4.68 16.01
CA GLY A 69 3.18 4.98 16.84
C GLY A 69 3.11 4.17 18.12
N PRO A 70 2.13 4.45 18.97
CA PRO A 70 1.84 3.67 20.17
C PRO A 70 1.26 2.29 19.84
N ILE A 71 1.22 1.41 20.82
CA ILE A 71 0.50 0.12 20.73
C ILE A 71 -1.00 0.43 20.60
N TYR A 72 -1.53 0.27 19.39
CA TYR A 72 -2.88 0.72 19.03
C TYR A 72 -3.98 0.10 19.92
N SER A 73 -3.87 -1.18 20.24
CA SER A 73 -4.85 -1.89 21.08
C SER A 73 -4.96 -1.36 22.50
N GLU A 74 -3.92 -0.70 23.00
CA GLU A 74 -3.85 -0.18 24.36
C GLU A 74 -4.01 1.35 24.40
N HIS A 75 -3.47 2.04 23.40
CA HIS A 75 -3.34 3.50 23.37
C HIS A 75 -3.80 4.13 22.05
N PRO A 76 -5.04 3.87 21.57
CA PRO A 76 -5.51 4.36 20.27
C PRO A 76 -5.61 5.91 20.21
N ASN A 77 -5.75 6.56 21.34
CA ASN A 77 -5.92 8.02 21.42
C ASN A 77 -4.61 8.78 21.66
N ASP A 78 -3.50 8.07 21.86
CA ASP A 78 -2.20 8.70 22.10
C ASP A 78 -1.61 9.24 20.79
N ALA A 79 -0.80 10.30 20.93
CA ALA A 79 -0.11 10.92 19.81
C ALA A 79 0.77 9.90 19.09
N ALA A 80 0.64 9.83 17.77
CA ALA A 80 1.33 8.85 16.93
C ALA A 80 2.26 9.52 15.92
N ILE A 81 1.73 9.89 14.77
CA ILE A 81 2.51 10.42 13.64
C ILE A 81 1.75 11.53 12.92
N PRO A 82 2.42 12.47 12.24
CA PRO A 82 1.76 13.38 11.31
C PRO A 82 1.28 12.65 10.05
N TYR A 83 0.08 13.00 9.56
CA TYR A 83 -0.47 12.48 8.31
C TYR A 83 -0.59 13.60 7.28
N LYS A 84 0.42 13.76 6.45
CA LYS A 84 0.49 14.82 5.42
C LYS A 84 -0.06 14.31 4.08
N THR A 85 -0.97 15.07 3.49
CA THR A 85 -1.59 14.74 2.19
C THR A 85 -1.26 15.74 1.08
N THR A 86 -0.49 16.77 1.40
CA THR A 86 -0.08 17.84 0.48
C THR A 86 1.43 17.82 0.25
N PHE A 87 1.85 18.34 -0.91
CA PHE A 87 3.27 18.55 -1.21
C PHE A 87 3.62 20.04 -1.00
N ASP A 88 3.95 20.39 0.22
CA ASP A 88 4.35 21.73 0.64
C ASP A 88 5.31 21.67 1.83
N LYS A 89 5.82 22.83 2.28
CA LYS A 89 6.75 22.96 3.41
C LYS A 89 6.08 23.21 4.74
N GLU A 90 4.75 23.27 4.80
CA GLU A 90 4.04 23.54 6.03
C GLU A 90 4.12 22.35 7.01
N ALA A 91 4.25 22.69 8.28
CA ALA A 91 4.27 21.67 9.32
C ALA A 91 2.90 21.02 9.45
N THR A 92 2.90 19.70 9.59
CA THR A 92 1.67 18.92 9.79
C THR A 92 1.61 18.48 11.26
N PRO A 93 0.50 18.71 11.96
CA PRO A 93 0.37 18.30 13.34
C PRO A 93 0.42 16.78 13.49
N VAL A 94 0.96 16.32 14.60
CA VAL A 94 0.91 14.91 15.00
C VAL A 94 -0.52 14.55 15.34
N LEU A 95 -1.01 13.47 14.77
CA LEU A 95 -2.35 12.95 15.02
C LEU A 95 -2.32 11.81 16.04
N PRO A 96 -3.43 11.58 16.78
CA PRO A 96 -3.63 10.35 17.54
C PRO A 96 -3.70 9.12 16.62
N ALA A 97 -3.31 7.96 17.15
CA ALA A 97 -3.23 6.73 16.37
C ALA A 97 -4.57 6.34 15.69
N ASN A 98 -5.70 6.54 16.37
CA ASN A 98 -7.04 6.29 15.80
C ASN A 98 -7.31 7.20 14.61
N LYS A 99 -6.91 8.48 14.66
CA LYS A 99 -7.06 9.42 13.54
C LYS A 99 -6.14 9.09 12.37
N VAL A 100 -4.97 8.56 12.64
CA VAL A 100 -4.08 8.04 11.59
C VAL A 100 -4.73 6.83 10.90
N VAL A 101 -5.30 5.88 11.65
CA VAL A 101 -6.02 4.72 11.09
C VAL A 101 -7.21 5.17 10.25
N GLU A 102 -8.00 6.15 10.71
CA GLU A 102 -9.10 6.72 9.92
C GLU A 102 -8.60 7.25 8.57
N LYS A 103 -7.49 8.02 8.57
CA LYS A 103 -6.89 8.56 7.34
C LYS A 103 -6.35 7.49 6.39
N ILE A 104 -5.72 6.44 6.93
CA ILE A 104 -5.27 5.28 6.16
C ILE A 104 -6.48 4.60 5.49
N LEU A 105 -7.57 4.39 6.22
CA LEU A 105 -8.79 3.79 5.68
C LEU A 105 -9.47 4.69 4.64
N GLU A 106 -9.47 6.02 4.80
CA GLU A 106 -9.95 6.97 3.80
C GLU A 106 -9.19 6.80 2.48
N ASP A 107 -7.85 6.78 2.52
CA ASP A 107 -7.01 6.59 1.33
C ASP A 107 -7.24 5.22 0.67
N LEU A 108 -7.29 4.13 1.47
CA LEU A 108 -7.53 2.79 0.95
C LEU A 108 -8.92 2.65 0.31
N LYS A 109 -9.95 3.23 0.91
CA LYS A 109 -11.30 3.20 0.35
C LYS A 109 -11.42 4.02 -0.93
N ALA A 110 -10.75 5.16 -1.00
CA ALA A 110 -10.69 5.95 -2.22
C ALA A 110 -9.92 5.20 -3.33
N ALA A 111 -8.82 4.52 -2.97
CA ALA A 111 -8.07 3.66 -3.89
C ALA A 111 -8.93 2.48 -4.38
N GLU A 112 -9.65 1.80 -3.47
CA GLU A 112 -10.55 0.70 -3.81
C GLU A 112 -11.63 1.14 -4.80
N ALA A 113 -12.31 2.25 -4.54
CA ALA A 113 -13.37 2.75 -5.41
C ALA A 113 -12.88 3.03 -6.83
N ILE A 114 -11.69 3.62 -6.96
CA ILE A 114 -11.10 3.93 -8.26
C ILE A 114 -10.64 2.65 -8.98
N LEU A 115 -9.87 1.80 -8.29
CA LEU A 115 -9.28 0.62 -8.89
C LEU A 115 -10.30 -0.48 -9.21
N ALA A 116 -11.43 -0.54 -8.49
CA ALA A 116 -12.49 -1.51 -8.79
C ALA A 116 -13.06 -1.34 -10.21
N GLU A 117 -13.07 -0.12 -10.74
CA GLU A 117 -13.60 0.19 -12.07
C GLU A 117 -12.52 0.24 -13.16
N HIS A 118 -11.27 0.54 -12.78
CA HIS A 118 -10.24 0.91 -13.74
C HIS A 118 -9.02 -0.01 -13.77
N ASP A 119 -8.80 -0.84 -12.73
CA ASP A 119 -7.66 -1.76 -12.70
C ASP A 119 -7.93 -2.96 -13.62
N PRO A 120 -7.13 -3.16 -14.67
CA PRO A 120 -7.32 -4.27 -15.61
C PRO A 120 -7.14 -5.65 -14.99
N CYS A 121 -6.70 -5.76 -13.76
CA CYS A 121 -6.40 -6.92 -12.90
C CYS A 121 -6.54 -8.30 -13.54
N ASP A 122 -5.94 -8.49 -14.68
CA ASP A 122 -5.80 -9.77 -15.33
C ASP A 122 -4.32 -10.14 -15.38
N PHE A 123 -3.87 -10.84 -14.36
CA PHE A 123 -2.48 -11.26 -14.23
C PHE A 123 -2.08 -12.33 -15.23
N GLN A 124 -3.05 -12.94 -15.93
CA GLN A 124 -2.82 -14.12 -16.76
C GLN A 124 -2.90 -13.88 -18.27
N THR A 125 -3.52 -12.83 -18.71
CA THR A 125 -3.52 -12.50 -20.12
C THR A 125 -2.25 -11.73 -20.46
N GLY A 126 -1.20 -12.47 -20.75
CA GLY A 126 0.00 -11.97 -21.42
C GLY A 126 -0.33 -11.53 -22.83
N GLU A 127 -1.07 -10.44 -23.01
CA GLU A 127 -1.71 -10.24 -24.26
C GLU A 127 -1.57 -8.85 -24.83
N GLU A 128 -1.40 -8.88 -26.06
CA GLU A 128 -1.25 -7.99 -27.19
C GLU A 128 -1.87 -6.57 -27.09
N ASN A 129 -2.66 -6.25 -26.06
CA ASN A 129 -3.32 -4.95 -25.86
C ASN A 129 -2.99 -4.26 -24.54
N ARG A 130 -2.10 -4.82 -23.71
CA ARG A 130 -1.67 -4.15 -22.50
C ARG A 130 -0.56 -3.16 -22.83
N THR A 131 -0.82 -1.90 -22.56
CA THR A 131 0.24 -0.93 -22.54
C THR A 131 1.22 -1.32 -21.43
N GLU A 132 2.50 -1.08 -21.62
CA GLU A 132 3.57 -1.38 -20.66
C GLU A 132 3.24 -0.89 -19.24
N PHE A 133 2.56 0.24 -19.12
CA PHE A 133 2.14 0.83 -17.85
C PHE A 133 1.10 -0.02 -17.10
N LEU A 134 0.14 -0.63 -17.78
CA LEU A 134 -0.92 -1.44 -17.19
C LEU A 134 -0.60 -2.94 -17.12
N SER A 135 0.63 -3.33 -17.50
CA SER A 135 1.13 -4.71 -17.35
C SER A 135 1.76 -4.96 -15.98
N ASN A 136 2.10 -6.21 -15.69
CA ASN A 136 2.80 -6.64 -14.47
C ASN A 136 2.15 -6.09 -13.18
N ARG A 137 0.83 -6.30 -13.08
CA ARG A 137 0.03 -5.77 -11.97
C ARG A 137 0.45 -6.30 -10.60
N GLU A 138 1.14 -7.42 -10.54
CA GLU A 138 1.72 -8.02 -9.33
C GLU A 138 2.85 -7.18 -8.71
N PHE A 139 3.48 -6.29 -9.49
CA PHE A 139 4.48 -5.34 -9.00
C PHE A 139 3.91 -3.94 -8.77
N ARG A 140 2.60 -3.80 -8.79
CA ARG A 140 1.92 -2.52 -8.61
C ARG A 140 0.85 -2.64 -7.52
N MET A 141 0.50 -1.51 -6.90
CA MET A 141 -0.58 -1.46 -5.89
C MET A 141 -1.95 -1.66 -6.58
N ASN A 142 -2.22 -2.92 -6.94
CA ASN A 142 -3.44 -3.35 -7.63
C ASN A 142 -4.65 -3.41 -6.67
N ILE A 143 -5.85 -3.63 -7.22
CA ILE A 143 -7.09 -3.70 -6.44
C ILE A 143 -7.05 -4.76 -5.33
N TYR A 144 -6.43 -5.92 -5.56
CA TYR A 144 -6.33 -6.97 -4.54
C TYR A 144 -5.30 -6.63 -3.46
N ALA A 145 -4.22 -5.91 -3.81
CA ALA A 145 -3.29 -5.36 -2.84
C ALA A 145 -3.98 -4.36 -1.91
N VAL A 146 -4.82 -3.48 -2.46
CA VAL A 146 -5.63 -2.54 -1.66
C VAL A 146 -6.61 -3.29 -0.75
N LYS A 147 -7.31 -4.32 -1.24
CA LYS A 147 -8.22 -5.15 -0.42
C LYS A 147 -7.47 -5.91 0.68
N ALA A 148 -6.31 -6.46 0.38
CA ALA A 148 -5.45 -7.10 1.38
C ALA A 148 -4.97 -6.10 2.44
N MET A 149 -4.65 -4.87 2.04
CA MET A 149 -4.32 -3.79 2.99
C MET A 149 -5.50 -3.38 3.85
N LEU A 150 -6.72 -3.29 3.29
CA LEU A 150 -7.93 -3.04 4.07
C LEU A 150 -8.14 -4.12 5.12
N ALA A 151 -8.00 -5.40 4.74
CA ALA A 151 -8.08 -6.52 5.70
C ALA A 151 -7.05 -6.37 6.84
N ARG A 152 -5.79 -6.02 6.52
CA ARG A 152 -4.73 -5.83 7.51
C ARG A 152 -5.01 -4.65 8.45
N VAL A 153 -5.44 -3.50 7.90
CA VAL A 153 -5.74 -2.31 8.70
C VAL A 153 -6.94 -2.52 9.59
N TYR A 154 -8.02 -3.15 9.09
CA TYR A 154 -9.18 -3.49 9.92
C TYR A 154 -8.83 -4.50 11.02
N CYS A 155 -8.00 -5.49 10.73
CA CYS A 155 -7.51 -6.43 11.74
C CYS A 155 -6.71 -5.70 12.83
N TYR A 156 -5.81 -4.80 12.45
CA TYR A 156 -5.03 -3.96 13.37
C TYR A 156 -5.92 -3.05 14.24
N ALA A 157 -6.99 -2.53 13.65
CA ALA A 157 -7.97 -1.69 14.34
C ALA A 157 -8.98 -2.48 15.20
N GLY A 158 -8.88 -3.82 15.25
CA GLY A 158 -9.81 -4.69 16.01
C GLY A 158 -11.17 -4.90 15.36
N GLN A 159 -11.37 -4.44 14.12
CA GLN A 159 -12.62 -4.57 13.36
C GLN A 159 -12.65 -5.90 12.58
N LYS A 160 -12.80 -7.00 13.31
CA LYS A 160 -12.60 -8.36 12.82
C LYS A 160 -13.53 -8.76 11.68
N GLU A 161 -14.79 -8.34 11.72
CA GLU A 161 -15.82 -8.66 10.72
C GLU A 161 -15.45 -8.06 9.37
N LEU A 162 -15.01 -6.80 9.35
CA LEU A 162 -14.55 -6.14 8.13
C LEU A 162 -13.22 -6.74 7.63
N ALA A 163 -12.31 -7.08 8.54
CA ALA A 163 -11.07 -7.75 8.19
C ALA A 163 -11.33 -9.08 7.47
N ILE A 164 -12.25 -9.90 7.99
CA ILE A 164 -12.67 -11.18 7.40
C ILE A 164 -13.31 -10.94 6.03
N GLN A 165 -14.21 -9.98 5.93
CA GLN A 165 -14.89 -9.66 4.68
C GLN A 165 -13.91 -9.29 3.56
N TYR A 166 -12.93 -8.44 3.84
CA TYR A 166 -11.92 -8.05 2.85
C TYR A 166 -10.93 -9.18 2.54
N ALA A 167 -10.52 -9.94 3.54
CA ALA A 167 -9.67 -11.11 3.32
C ALA A 167 -10.36 -12.15 2.43
N GLN A 168 -11.67 -12.40 2.64
CA GLN A 168 -12.45 -13.33 1.84
C GLN A 168 -12.50 -12.90 0.37
N GLN A 169 -12.65 -11.61 0.08
CA GLN A 169 -12.64 -11.11 -1.30
C GLN A 169 -11.32 -11.40 -2.03
N VAL A 170 -10.19 -11.38 -1.32
CA VAL A 170 -8.90 -11.74 -1.90
C VAL A 170 -8.77 -13.25 -2.09
N ILE A 171 -9.24 -14.05 -1.14
CA ILE A 171 -9.26 -15.53 -1.21
C ILE A 171 -10.13 -16.00 -2.36
N ASP A 172 -11.30 -15.39 -2.55
CA ASP A 172 -12.25 -15.73 -3.62
C ASP A 172 -11.74 -15.37 -5.02
N ALA A 173 -10.69 -14.54 -5.10
CA ALA A 173 -10.00 -14.23 -6.34
C ALA A 173 -9.09 -15.38 -6.83
N ASN A 174 -9.51 -16.62 -6.65
CA ASN A 174 -8.77 -17.85 -6.95
C ASN A 174 -8.44 -18.06 -8.44
N LYS A 175 -9.05 -17.30 -9.31
CA LYS A 175 -8.70 -17.22 -10.74
C LYS A 175 -7.35 -16.49 -10.96
N PHE A 176 -6.94 -15.59 -10.02
CA PHE A 176 -5.70 -14.82 -10.10
C PHE A 176 -4.62 -15.36 -9.17
N PHE A 177 -5.00 -15.87 -8.00
CA PHE A 177 -4.08 -16.32 -6.98
C PHE A 177 -4.34 -17.79 -6.65
N THR A 178 -3.29 -18.58 -6.64
CA THR A 178 -3.38 -20.02 -6.35
C THR A 178 -2.46 -20.37 -5.20
N LEU A 179 -3.05 -20.82 -4.09
CA LEU A 179 -2.28 -21.32 -2.95
C LEU A 179 -1.42 -22.52 -3.38
N TYR A 180 -0.16 -22.44 -3.04
CA TYR A 180 0.80 -23.48 -3.36
C TYR A 180 0.55 -24.73 -2.49
N LYS A 181 0.11 -25.82 -3.12
CA LYS A 181 -0.25 -27.06 -2.42
C LYS A 181 0.92 -28.01 -2.16
N SER A 182 2.10 -27.76 -2.74
CA SER A 182 3.28 -28.63 -2.59
C SER A 182 4.14 -28.22 -1.41
N GLN A 183 4.51 -29.18 -0.57
CA GLN A 183 5.43 -28.99 0.55
C GLN A 183 6.92 -29.06 0.12
N THR A 184 7.21 -29.48 -1.10
CA THR A 184 8.56 -29.51 -1.66
C THR A 184 8.80 -28.29 -2.51
N PRO A 185 9.64 -27.33 -2.07
CA PRO A 185 10.06 -26.25 -2.93
C PRO A 185 10.87 -26.86 -4.08
N SER A 186 10.35 -26.78 -5.32
CA SER A 186 11.24 -26.97 -6.46
C SER A 186 12.25 -25.83 -6.42
N ASN A 187 13.52 -26.11 -6.64
CA ASN A 187 14.64 -25.15 -6.60
C ASN A 187 14.48 -23.94 -7.56
N TYR A 188 13.42 -23.90 -8.34
CA TYR A 188 13.16 -22.90 -9.37
C TYR A 188 12.06 -21.87 -9.03
N ASN A 189 11.30 -22.04 -7.93
CA ASN A 189 10.20 -21.12 -7.62
C ASN A 189 10.14 -20.75 -6.15
N SER A 190 11.24 -20.19 -5.63
CA SER A 190 11.34 -19.72 -4.24
C SER A 190 10.40 -18.54 -3.94
N ILE A 191 9.89 -17.85 -4.97
CA ILE A 191 9.07 -16.62 -4.83
C ILE A 191 7.57 -16.93 -4.75
N ARG A 192 7.13 -18.18 -5.01
CA ARG A 192 5.71 -18.57 -5.02
C ARG A 192 4.85 -17.58 -5.82
N TYR A 193 5.23 -17.36 -7.06
CA TYR A 193 4.68 -16.31 -7.93
C TYR A 193 3.14 -16.32 -8.01
N GLY A 194 2.52 -17.51 -7.99
CA GLY A 194 1.06 -17.66 -8.00
C GLY A 194 0.33 -17.20 -6.73
N GLU A 195 1.06 -16.94 -5.65
CA GLU A 195 0.51 -16.42 -4.38
C GLU A 195 0.79 -14.92 -4.21
N MET A 196 1.60 -14.32 -5.09
CA MET A 196 2.03 -12.94 -4.94
C MET A 196 0.90 -11.97 -5.33
N ILE A 197 0.40 -11.22 -4.34
CA ILE A 197 -0.61 -10.19 -4.54
C ILE A 197 0.04 -8.86 -4.91
N PHE A 198 1.15 -8.53 -4.23
CA PHE A 198 1.93 -7.32 -4.44
C PHE A 198 3.38 -7.56 -4.03
N GLY A 199 4.30 -7.24 -4.91
CA GLY A 199 5.73 -7.36 -4.68
C GLY A 199 6.51 -6.15 -5.14
N LEU A 200 7.67 -5.92 -4.53
CA LEU A 200 8.61 -4.90 -4.98
C LEU A 200 9.77 -5.59 -5.70
N SER A 201 10.06 -5.14 -6.92
CA SER A 201 11.24 -5.59 -7.66
C SER A 201 12.43 -4.73 -7.25
N VAL A 202 13.43 -5.36 -6.60
CA VAL A 202 14.65 -4.69 -6.16
C VAL A 202 15.81 -5.17 -7.03
N TYR A 203 16.40 -4.28 -7.81
CA TYR A 203 17.45 -4.61 -8.79
C TYR A 203 18.87 -4.53 -8.23
N GLN A 204 19.06 -3.86 -7.09
CA GLN A 204 20.35 -3.75 -6.41
C GLN A 204 20.13 -3.83 -4.90
N LEU A 205 20.75 -4.78 -4.25
CA LEU A 205 20.87 -4.91 -2.81
C LEU A 205 22.28 -4.57 -2.37
#